data_4d90145dc5c2ec0b3ef8af14a5e43b1a
#
_entry.id   4d90145dc5c2ec0b3ef8af14a5e43b1a
#
_cell.length_a   1.000
_cell.length_b   1.000
_cell.length_c   1.000
_cell.angle_alpha   90.00
_cell.angle_beta   90.00
_cell.angle_gamma   90.00
#
_symmetry.space_group_name_H-M   'P 1'
#
loop_
_entity.id
_entity.type
_entity.pdbx_description
1 polymer ?
#
loop_
_entity_poly.entity_id
_entity_poly.type
_entity_poly.pdbx_seq_one_letter_code
_entity_poly.pdbx_strand_id
1 'polypeptide(L)'
;MWRILSAIALALIVVGCSTLPEELPLGPPGQALAPQPGGPLAAAETALQARLGPEGGPEVSGFHLLDANEAALRWRLALIDSAQHSLDLQYYAWWGDESGVLLMSRVVAAADRGVRVRLIVDDLTTNTLLEIAQERLSDSGLAIVAAHPNIAVRLFNPWRQRSMVGKLFESIEHLDRVNQRMHNKLLIADNRAVILGGRNIGNEYFGLSPEFGFRDLDTLGLGPVARQASAVFDRFWNSEQVVPAGRLGIVATPADLRQAFVGIDAALEAAPRLERFEVAPQDWRDALGDLVQGMHAGSSRVLSDVPGEDDEEEVVHVMPALIRDLLEQAERDVTITNAYIVPDAAAIAWLRDQTGRGVRYRILTNSLASHDVPAVNAHYKAWRDDFLSAGVELYETKPHAAVQPLVVDTPPVVAGFTGLHSKAMVIDGARVFIGSMNLDPRSWRLNSEMGVVVESPGLAAELLANIERDMLPENAWQVVLDEDGDVLWVSGDEVLHRQPARHFWQRVEDVFLMLLPKEIY
;
A
#
# COMPACT_ATOMS: atom_id res chain seq x y z
N MET A 1 17.25 -43.69 19.77
CA MET A 1 17.28 -42.63 20.79
C MET A 1 18.46 -41.67 20.61
N TRP A 2 19.71 -42.11 20.59
CA TRP A 2 20.88 -41.24 20.40
C TRP A 2 20.88 -40.42 19.09
N ARG A 3 20.43 -41.00 17.96
CA ARG A 3 20.33 -40.27 16.68
C ARG A 3 19.26 -39.18 16.67
N ILE A 4 18.19 -39.34 17.42
CA ILE A 4 17.13 -38.34 17.57
C ILE A 4 17.60 -37.20 18.47
N LEU A 5 18.29 -37.54 19.58
CA LEU A 5 18.90 -36.54 20.45
C LEU A 5 20.01 -35.73 19.75
N SER A 6 20.82 -36.39 18.90
CA SER A 6 21.84 -35.69 18.09
C SER A 6 21.20 -34.77 17.01
N ALA A 7 20.07 -35.18 16.41
CA ALA A 7 19.36 -34.36 15.45
C ALA A 7 18.68 -33.14 16.12
N ILE A 8 18.12 -33.34 17.32
CA ILE A 8 17.55 -32.24 18.12
C ILE A 8 18.66 -31.29 18.60
N ALA A 9 19.81 -31.81 19.05
CA ALA A 9 20.96 -30.98 19.45
C ALA A 9 21.53 -30.19 18.26
N LEU A 10 21.61 -30.81 17.06
CA LEU A 10 22.06 -30.13 15.85
C LEU A 10 21.05 -29.06 15.39
N ALA A 11 19.74 -29.31 15.50
CA ALA A 11 18.70 -28.35 15.22
C ALA A 11 18.75 -27.14 16.19
N LEU A 12 19.01 -27.38 17.49
CA LEU A 12 19.18 -26.34 18.50
C LEU A 12 20.44 -25.48 18.25
N ILE A 13 21.53 -26.07 17.76
CA ILE A 13 22.75 -25.33 17.41
C ILE A 13 22.51 -24.45 16.17
N VAL A 14 21.77 -24.92 15.17
CA VAL A 14 21.43 -24.13 13.97
C VAL A 14 20.48 -22.99 14.32
N VAL A 15 19.52 -23.20 15.22
CA VAL A 15 18.61 -22.14 15.71
C VAL A 15 19.39 -21.04 16.47
N GLY A 16 20.37 -21.41 17.30
CA GLY A 16 21.17 -20.43 18.03
C GLY A 16 22.04 -19.50 17.15
N CYS A 17 22.39 -19.94 15.93
CA CYS A 17 23.19 -19.11 15.00
C CYS A 17 22.35 -18.13 14.16
N SER A 18 21.01 -18.19 14.23
CA SER A 18 20.08 -17.35 13.44
C SER A 18 19.27 -16.35 14.28
N THR A 19 19.56 -16.25 15.57
CA THR A 19 18.87 -15.32 16.48
C THR A 19 19.62 -13.98 16.52
N LEU A 20 18.92 -12.89 16.30
CA LEU A 20 19.45 -11.54 16.45
C LEU A 20 19.56 -11.17 17.95
N PRO A 21 20.51 -10.29 18.34
CA PRO A 21 20.59 -9.75 19.70
C PRO A 21 19.28 -9.07 20.12
N GLU A 22 19.02 -9.03 21.42
CA GLU A 22 17.84 -8.35 21.98
C GLU A 22 17.87 -6.84 21.69
N GLU A 23 19.03 -6.22 21.89
CA GLU A 23 19.27 -4.84 21.47
C GLU A 23 19.97 -4.83 20.11
N LEU A 24 19.28 -4.34 19.09
CA LEU A 24 19.84 -4.15 17.76
C LEU A 24 20.43 -2.73 17.66
N PRO A 25 21.67 -2.59 17.20
CA PRO A 25 22.25 -1.26 17.04
C PRO A 25 21.46 -0.45 16.03
N LEU A 26 21.00 0.71 16.43
CA LEU A 26 20.33 1.67 15.56
C LEU A 26 21.28 2.12 14.45
N GLY A 27 20.71 2.44 13.30
CA GLY A 27 21.46 3.08 12.23
C GLY A 27 21.75 4.55 12.56
N PRO A 28 22.70 5.18 11.85
CA PRO A 28 22.94 6.62 12.02
C PRO A 28 21.66 7.39 11.69
N PRO A 29 21.34 8.45 12.45
CA PRO A 29 20.19 9.29 12.13
C PRO A 29 20.33 9.90 10.72
N GLY A 30 19.21 10.17 10.07
CA GLY A 30 19.19 10.74 8.74
C GLY A 30 17.97 11.60 8.51
N GLN A 31 18.14 12.61 7.68
CA GLN A 31 17.05 13.52 7.29
C GLN A 31 16.94 13.62 5.77
N ALA A 32 15.75 13.99 5.28
CA ALA A 32 15.54 14.31 3.90
C ALA A 32 16.49 15.45 3.47
N LEU A 33 17.02 15.36 2.26
CA LEU A 33 17.76 16.49 1.69
C LEU A 33 16.79 17.63 1.37
N ALA A 34 17.19 18.85 1.70
CA ALA A 34 16.45 20.02 1.23
C ALA A 34 16.38 20.00 -0.32
N PRO A 35 15.26 20.44 -0.93
CA PRO A 35 15.13 20.51 -2.37
C PRO A 35 16.27 21.31 -2.99
N GLN A 36 17.06 20.69 -3.87
CA GLN A 36 18.18 21.34 -4.56
C GLN A 36 17.72 21.94 -5.88
N PRO A 37 18.33 23.04 -6.34
CA PRO A 37 18.01 23.62 -7.65
C PRO A 37 18.44 22.71 -8.80
N GLY A 38 17.73 22.81 -9.93
CA GLY A 38 18.02 22.04 -11.15
C GLY A 38 17.36 20.67 -11.20
N GLY A 39 17.49 20.02 -12.35
CA GLY A 39 16.88 18.72 -12.62
C GLY A 39 15.42 18.78 -13.10
N PRO A 40 14.90 17.62 -13.60
CA PRO A 40 13.56 17.55 -14.17
C PRO A 40 12.45 17.88 -13.16
N LEU A 41 12.55 17.39 -11.91
CA LEU A 41 11.54 17.61 -10.88
C LEU A 41 11.51 19.05 -10.38
N ALA A 42 12.67 19.75 -10.34
CA ALA A 42 12.71 21.17 -10.01
C ALA A 42 12.07 22.02 -11.12
N ALA A 43 12.29 21.65 -12.39
CA ALA A 43 11.65 22.31 -13.52
C ALA A 43 10.13 22.11 -13.51
N ALA A 44 9.67 20.88 -13.23
CA ALA A 44 8.25 20.55 -13.12
C ALA A 44 7.56 21.32 -11.96
N GLU A 45 8.18 21.39 -10.77
CA GLU A 45 7.65 22.16 -9.64
C GLU A 45 7.57 23.66 -9.98
N THR A 46 8.60 24.20 -10.67
CA THR A 46 8.61 25.60 -11.12
C THR A 46 7.49 25.86 -12.14
N ALA A 47 7.29 24.96 -13.09
CA ALA A 47 6.22 25.04 -14.09
C ALA A 47 4.83 24.97 -13.43
N LEU A 48 4.66 24.10 -12.41
CA LEU A 48 3.44 24.03 -11.62
C LEU A 48 3.15 25.37 -10.92
N GLN A 49 4.12 25.93 -10.22
CA GLN A 49 3.96 27.21 -9.54
C GLN A 49 3.63 28.35 -10.53
N ALA A 50 4.26 28.38 -11.70
CA ALA A 50 3.95 29.35 -12.75
C ALA A 50 2.52 29.19 -13.27
N ARG A 51 2.02 27.96 -13.44
CA ARG A 51 0.64 27.66 -13.84
C ARG A 51 -0.39 28.09 -12.80
N LEU A 52 -0.10 27.84 -11.52
CA LEU A 52 -0.99 28.20 -10.41
C LEU A 52 -1.05 29.71 -10.17
N GLY A 53 0.00 30.43 -10.52
CA GLY A 53 0.06 31.89 -10.37
C GLY A 53 -0.17 32.36 -8.91
N PRO A 54 -0.92 33.46 -8.70
CA PRO A 54 -1.18 33.99 -7.36
C PRO A 54 -2.01 33.07 -6.46
N GLU A 55 -2.76 32.12 -7.04
CA GLU A 55 -3.56 31.13 -6.28
C GLU A 55 -2.67 30.01 -5.74
N GLY A 56 -1.45 29.86 -6.26
CA GLY A 56 -0.42 28.93 -5.80
C GLY A 56 0.32 29.46 -4.59
N GLY A 57 -0.32 29.42 -3.41
CA GLY A 57 0.36 29.74 -2.14
C GLY A 57 1.47 28.73 -1.82
N PRO A 58 2.34 29.02 -0.82
CA PRO A 58 3.47 28.16 -0.43
C PRO A 58 3.05 26.76 0.08
N GLU A 59 1.78 26.59 0.42
CA GLU A 59 1.20 25.34 0.92
C GLU A 59 0.44 24.55 -0.15
N VAL A 60 0.34 25.09 -1.39
CA VAL A 60 -0.41 24.45 -2.48
C VAL A 60 0.48 23.52 -3.29
N SER A 61 0.03 22.29 -3.44
CA SER A 61 0.66 21.23 -4.26
C SER A 61 -0.20 20.94 -5.49
N GLY A 62 0.42 20.32 -6.50
CA GLY A 62 -0.30 19.69 -7.60
C GLY A 62 -0.51 18.20 -7.30
N PHE A 63 -1.67 17.67 -7.69
CA PHE A 63 -2.04 16.27 -7.50
C PHE A 63 -2.53 15.64 -8.80
N HIS A 64 -2.16 14.38 -9.00
CA HIS A 64 -2.60 13.55 -10.10
C HIS A 64 -2.98 12.16 -9.57
N LEU A 65 -4.17 11.65 -9.91
CA LEU A 65 -4.59 10.32 -9.51
C LEU A 65 -3.87 9.25 -10.34
N LEU A 66 -3.36 8.24 -9.68
CA LEU A 66 -2.81 7.04 -10.31
C LEU A 66 -3.85 5.93 -10.22
N ASP A 67 -4.88 6.04 -11.05
CA ASP A 67 -6.03 5.14 -11.10
C ASP A 67 -5.68 3.81 -11.81
N ALA A 68 -5.01 3.88 -12.97
CA ALA A 68 -4.60 2.71 -13.74
C ALA A 68 -3.28 2.11 -13.24
N ASN A 69 -3.23 0.77 -13.17
CA ASN A 69 -2.05 0.04 -12.71
C ASN A 69 -0.81 0.26 -13.60
N GLU A 70 -0.99 0.31 -14.94
CA GLU A 70 0.09 0.65 -15.86
C GLU A 70 0.69 2.04 -15.57
N ALA A 71 -0.17 3.04 -15.38
CA ALA A 71 0.26 4.40 -15.06
C ALA A 71 0.97 4.46 -13.70
N ALA A 72 0.51 3.69 -12.72
CA ALA A 72 1.11 3.63 -11.39
C ALA A 72 2.56 3.12 -11.42
N LEU A 73 2.87 2.09 -12.23
CA LEU A 73 4.24 1.63 -12.44
C LEU A 73 5.06 2.65 -13.23
N ARG A 74 4.50 3.16 -14.34
CA ARG A 74 5.17 4.14 -15.22
C ARG A 74 5.62 5.38 -14.47
N TRP A 75 4.77 5.95 -13.60
CA TRP A 75 5.13 7.14 -12.83
C TRP A 75 6.14 6.87 -11.71
N ARG A 76 6.18 5.65 -11.15
CA ARG A 76 7.27 5.25 -10.23
C ARG A 76 8.61 5.23 -10.96
N LEU A 77 8.66 4.63 -12.16
CA LEU A 77 9.86 4.65 -13.01
C LEU A 77 10.25 6.10 -13.36
N ALA A 78 9.29 6.93 -13.74
CA ALA A 78 9.53 8.33 -14.08
C ALA A 78 10.15 9.13 -12.93
N LEU A 79 9.64 8.99 -11.70
CA LEU A 79 10.19 9.70 -10.55
C LEU A 79 11.59 9.19 -10.18
N ILE A 80 11.83 7.87 -10.24
CA ILE A 80 13.16 7.29 -9.97
C ILE A 80 14.20 7.76 -10.99
N ASP A 81 13.85 7.75 -12.28
CA ASP A 81 14.75 8.20 -13.34
C ASP A 81 15.03 9.69 -13.27
N SER A 82 14.02 10.48 -12.89
CA SER A 82 14.11 11.96 -12.80
C SER A 82 14.84 12.45 -11.56
N ALA A 83 15.02 11.61 -10.54
CA ALA A 83 15.72 11.96 -9.33
C ALA A 83 17.20 12.27 -9.59
N GLN A 84 17.67 13.40 -9.03
CA GLN A 84 19.05 13.88 -9.16
C GLN A 84 19.82 13.84 -7.84
N HIS A 85 19.12 13.89 -6.70
CA HIS A 85 19.74 14.09 -5.39
C HIS A 85 19.34 13.03 -4.36
N SER A 86 18.06 12.67 -4.28
CA SER A 86 17.58 11.72 -3.27
C SER A 86 16.35 10.93 -3.71
N LEU A 87 16.30 9.69 -3.23
CA LEU A 87 15.12 8.83 -3.25
C LEU A 87 14.89 8.30 -1.84
N ASP A 88 13.69 8.49 -1.31
CA ASP A 88 13.25 7.92 -0.05
C ASP A 88 12.04 7.02 -0.34
N LEU A 89 12.18 5.72 -0.01
CA LEU A 89 11.21 4.67 -0.36
C LEU A 89 10.78 3.95 0.91
N GLN A 90 9.48 3.82 1.12
CA GLN A 90 8.93 3.12 2.29
C GLN A 90 7.78 2.22 1.82
N TYR A 91 7.91 0.90 2.01
CA TYR A 91 6.94 -0.08 1.53
C TYR A 91 6.71 -1.20 2.55
N TYR A 92 5.44 -1.58 2.70
CA TYR A 92 5.05 -2.76 3.47
C TYR A 92 5.51 -4.05 2.80
N ALA A 93 5.31 -4.16 1.48
CA ALA A 93 5.76 -5.31 0.71
C ALA A 93 6.47 -4.88 -0.58
N TRP A 94 7.58 -5.56 -0.87
CA TRP A 94 8.31 -5.45 -2.13
C TRP A 94 8.61 -6.86 -2.62
N TRP A 95 7.97 -7.26 -3.73
CA TRP A 95 8.14 -8.58 -4.31
C TRP A 95 9.37 -8.65 -5.22
N GLY A 96 9.96 -9.84 -5.34
CA GLY A 96 11.08 -10.11 -6.27
C GLY A 96 10.61 -10.54 -7.67
N ASP A 97 9.40 -10.16 -8.03
CA ASP A 97 8.81 -10.40 -9.35
C ASP A 97 9.28 -9.40 -10.42
N GLU A 98 8.75 -9.49 -11.64
CA GLU A 98 9.18 -8.64 -12.75
C GLU A 98 9.08 -7.14 -12.44
N SER A 99 7.98 -6.71 -11.82
CA SER A 99 7.77 -5.29 -11.44
C SER A 99 8.73 -4.83 -10.35
N GLY A 100 8.94 -5.66 -9.33
CA GLY A 100 9.83 -5.34 -8.23
C GLY A 100 11.30 -5.35 -8.63
N VAL A 101 11.70 -6.28 -9.51
CA VAL A 101 13.06 -6.31 -10.06
C VAL A 101 13.30 -5.10 -10.99
N LEU A 102 12.32 -4.75 -11.84
CA LEU A 102 12.42 -3.57 -12.72
C LEU A 102 12.58 -2.29 -11.89
N LEU A 103 11.75 -2.07 -10.88
CA LEU A 103 11.86 -0.88 -10.01
C LEU A 103 13.18 -0.87 -9.25
N MET A 104 13.65 -2.02 -8.75
CA MET A 104 14.91 -2.10 -8.02
C MET A 104 16.12 -1.83 -8.95
N SER A 105 16.09 -2.31 -10.20
CA SER A 105 17.14 -2.00 -11.18
C SER A 105 17.24 -0.49 -11.43
N ARG A 106 16.09 0.21 -11.51
CA ARG A 106 16.07 1.67 -11.66
C ARG A 106 16.57 2.41 -10.41
N VAL A 107 16.25 1.90 -9.21
CA VAL A 107 16.78 2.44 -7.95
C VAL A 107 18.30 2.32 -7.90
N VAL A 108 18.85 1.16 -8.28
CA VAL A 108 20.32 0.96 -8.35
C VAL A 108 20.93 1.88 -9.42
N ALA A 109 20.32 1.97 -10.60
CA ALA A 109 20.79 2.90 -11.65
C ALA A 109 20.75 4.38 -11.21
N ALA A 110 19.75 4.78 -10.39
CA ALA A 110 19.75 6.12 -9.79
C ALA A 110 20.89 6.30 -8.78
N ALA A 111 21.15 5.30 -7.95
CA ALA A 111 22.27 5.31 -7.01
C ALA A 111 23.64 5.35 -7.72
N ASP A 112 23.80 4.65 -8.85
CA ASP A 112 24.99 4.71 -9.70
C ASP A 112 25.22 6.12 -10.28
N ARG A 113 24.15 6.90 -10.51
CA ARG A 113 24.23 8.32 -10.90
C ARG A 113 24.61 9.25 -9.73
N GLY A 114 24.73 8.74 -8.51
CA GLY A 114 25.07 9.48 -7.29
C GLY A 114 23.86 9.92 -6.47
N VAL A 115 22.66 9.47 -6.79
CA VAL A 115 21.45 9.73 -5.99
C VAL A 115 21.57 9.01 -4.65
N ARG A 116 21.33 9.72 -3.54
CA ARG A 116 21.24 9.12 -2.21
C ARG A 116 19.90 8.38 -2.07
N VAL A 117 19.94 7.10 -1.80
CA VAL A 117 18.76 6.26 -1.61
C VAL A 117 18.62 5.82 -0.17
N ARG A 118 17.42 6.00 0.41
CA ARG A 118 17.01 5.41 1.68
C ARG A 118 15.78 4.53 1.42
N LEU A 119 15.85 3.27 1.82
CA LEU A 119 14.77 2.30 1.67
C LEU A 119 14.38 1.73 3.03
N ILE A 120 13.12 1.84 3.40
CA ILE A 120 12.51 1.11 4.53
C ILE A 120 11.56 0.08 3.95
N VAL A 121 11.71 -1.18 4.35
CA VAL A 121 10.74 -2.25 4.08
C VAL A 121 10.33 -2.91 5.39
N ASP A 122 9.07 -3.35 5.47
CA ASP A 122 8.61 -4.15 6.59
C ASP A 122 9.20 -5.56 6.50
N ASP A 123 9.66 -6.11 7.63
CA ASP A 123 10.13 -7.50 7.71
C ASP A 123 8.94 -8.46 7.86
N LEU A 124 7.96 -8.28 6.96
CA LEU A 124 6.76 -9.09 6.91
C LEU A 124 7.12 -10.54 6.58
N THR A 125 6.83 -11.43 7.50
CA THR A 125 6.84 -12.87 7.21
C THR A 125 5.39 -13.31 7.16
N THR A 126 4.93 -13.75 6.02
CA THR A 126 3.62 -14.34 5.88
C THR A 126 3.49 -15.57 6.76
N ASN A 127 2.50 -15.56 7.63
CA ASN A 127 2.20 -16.66 8.53
C ASN A 127 1.42 -17.81 7.84
N THR A 128 1.12 -17.69 6.56
CA THR A 128 0.40 -18.72 5.81
C THR A 128 1.37 -19.58 4.99
N LEU A 129 1.30 -20.90 5.19
CA LEU A 129 2.06 -21.89 4.43
C LEU A 129 1.87 -21.78 2.89
N LEU A 130 0.81 -21.11 2.44
CA LEU A 130 0.47 -20.88 1.03
C LEU A 130 1.29 -19.73 0.39
N GLU A 131 1.74 -18.74 1.18
CA GLU A 131 2.48 -17.58 0.67
C GLU A 131 4.00 -17.77 0.69
N ILE A 132 4.50 -18.89 1.21
CA ILE A 132 5.94 -19.27 1.20
C ILE A 132 6.45 -19.45 -0.24
N ALA A 133 5.55 -19.64 -1.21
CA ALA A 133 5.90 -19.82 -2.62
C ALA A 133 6.06 -18.51 -3.40
N GLN A 134 5.71 -17.36 -2.83
CA GLN A 134 5.89 -16.05 -3.48
C GLN A 134 7.26 -15.48 -3.12
N GLU A 135 8.06 -15.21 -4.15
CA GLU A 135 9.42 -14.69 -4.00
C GLU A 135 9.40 -13.22 -3.60
N ARG A 136 9.48 -12.93 -2.30
CA ARG A 136 9.80 -11.58 -1.80
C ARG A 136 11.27 -11.29 -1.99
N LEU A 137 11.64 -10.01 -1.96
CA LEU A 137 13.04 -9.63 -1.77
C LEU A 137 13.54 -10.28 -0.49
N SER A 138 14.33 -11.35 -0.66
CA SER A 138 14.90 -12.10 0.45
C SER A 138 15.85 -11.23 1.26
N ASP A 139 16.16 -11.64 2.49
CA ASP A 139 17.22 -11.01 3.30
C ASP A 139 18.51 -10.85 2.51
N SER A 140 18.85 -11.85 1.68
CA SER A 140 20.01 -11.80 0.79
C SER A 140 19.87 -10.72 -0.28
N GLY A 141 18.73 -10.57 -0.89
CA GLY A 141 18.46 -9.53 -1.90
C GLY A 141 18.57 -8.12 -1.31
N LEU A 142 18.00 -7.90 -0.13
CA LEU A 142 18.11 -6.62 0.59
C LEU A 142 19.53 -6.30 1.00
N ALA A 143 20.30 -7.29 1.48
CA ALA A 143 21.71 -7.12 1.82
C ALA A 143 22.57 -6.82 0.58
N ILE A 144 22.28 -7.46 -0.56
CA ILE A 144 22.95 -7.20 -1.84
C ILE A 144 22.73 -5.75 -2.28
N VAL A 145 21.48 -5.27 -2.23
CA VAL A 145 21.17 -3.87 -2.57
C VAL A 145 21.82 -2.89 -1.59
N ALA A 146 21.82 -3.20 -0.29
CA ALA A 146 22.48 -2.40 0.74
C ALA A 146 24.02 -2.38 0.63
N ALA A 147 24.62 -3.24 -0.21
CA ALA A 147 26.06 -3.19 -0.51
C ALA A 147 26.44 -2.03 -1.45
N HIS A 148 25.46 -1.33 -2.07
CA HIS A 148 25.73 -0.14 -2.86
C HIS A 148 26.05 1.06 -1.95
N PRO A 149 27.14 1.83 -2.20
CA PRO A 149 27.58 2.91 -1.31
C PRO A 149 26.56 4.05 -1.12
N ASN A 150 25.67 4.25 -2.10
CA ASN A 150 24.65 5.30 -2.08
C ASN A 150 23.26 4.78 -1.67
N ILE A 151 23.11 3.50 -1.29
CA ILE A 151 21.84 2.91 -0.85
C ILE A 151 21.94 2.47 0.60
N ALA A 152 21.06 3.01 1.43
CA ALA A 152 20.86 2.55 2.80
C ALA A 152 19.51 1.84 2.92
N VAL A 153 19.51 0.59 3.38
CA VAL A 153 18.32 -0.23 3.58
C VAL A 153 18.11 -0.49 5.06
N ARG A 154 16.88 -0.27 5.53
CA ARG A 154 16.43 -0.60 6.89
C ARG A 154 15.19 -1.46 6.85
N LEU A 155 15.07 -2.38 7.81
CA LEU A 155 13.87 -3.21 8.01
C LEU A 155 13.10 -2.69 9.23
N PHE A 156 11.79 -2.54 9.06
CA PHE A 156 10.91 -2.19 10.16
C PHE A 156 10.53 -3.46 10.93
N ASN A 157 10.62 -3.39 12.25
CA ASN A 157 10.25 -4.43 13.22
C ASN A 157 10.73 -5.84 12.79
N PRO A 158 12.05 -6.05 12.63
CA PRO A 158 12.57 -7.31 12.13
C PRO A 158 12.34 -8.45 13.12
N TRP A 159 12.03 -9.62 12.56
CA TRP A 159 12.02 -10.86 13.32
C TRP A 159 13.41 -11.10 13.95
N ARG A 160 13.42 -11.36 15.24
CA ARG A 160 14.66 -11.71 15.96
C ARG A 160 15.16 -13.09 15.57
N GLN A 161 14.21 -14.01 15.31
CA GLN A 161 14.51 -15.34 14.82
C GLN A 161 14.45 -15.36 13.29
N ARG A 162 15.59 -15.62 12.63
CA ARG A 162 15.66 -15.62 11.15
C ARG A 162 15.29 -16.96 10.51
N SER A 163 15.26 -18.07 11.29
CA SER A 163 14.81 -19.38 10.82
C SER A 163 13.29 -19.49 10.86
N MET A 164 12.68 -20.27 9.94
CA MET A 164 11.24 -20.50 9.91
C MET A 164 10.69 -21.06 11.23
N VAL A 165 11.41 -22.04 11.82
CA VAL A 165 11.03 -22.63 13.11
C VAL A 165 11.13 -21.59 14.23
N GLY A 166 12.20 -20.79 14.23
CA GLY A 166 12.40 -19.72 15.22
C GLY A 166 11.29 -18.66 15.13
N LYS A 167 10.91 -18.21 13.92
CA LYS A 167 9.81 -17.26 13.69
C LYS A 167 8.48 -17.79 14.23
N LEU A 168 8.21 -19.10 14.08
CA LEU A 168 7.01 -19.71 14.65
C LEU A 168 7.00 -19.65 16.19
N PHE A 169 8.12 -19.88 16.85
CA PHE A 169 8.23 -19.74 18.32
C PHE A 169 8.09 -18.28 18.74
N GLU A 170 8.75 -17.36 18.06
CA GLU A 170 8.67 -15.93 18.33
C GLU A 170 7.25 -15.39 18.15
N SER A 171 6.49 -15.89 17.14
CA SER A 171 5.08 -15.51 16.96
C SER A 171 4.16 -15.99 18.07
N ILE A 172 4.55 -17.02 18.83
CA ILE A 172 3.79 -17.49 19.99
C ILE A 172 4.16 -16.70 21.26
N GLU A 173 5.44 -16.39 21.44
CA GLU A 173 5.96 -15.74 22.64
C GLU A 173 5.78 -14.22 22.62
N HIS A 174 5.81 -13.59 21.44
CA HIS A 174 5.80 -12.14 21.26
C HIS A 174 4.78 -11.70 20.19
N LEU A 175 3.56 -12.26 20.27
CA LEU A 175 2.49 -12.06 19.28
C LEU A 175 2.21 -10.56 19.02
N ASP A 176 2.14 -9.76 20.08
CA ASP A 176 1.81 -8.33 19.99
C ASP A 176 2.90 -7.59 19.19
N ARG A 177 4.18 -7.80 19.53
CA ARG A 177 5.30 -7.19 18.81
C ARG A 177 5.33 -7.60 17.33
N VAL A 178 5.29 -8.90 17.04
CA VAL A 178 5.44 -9.40 15.67
C VAL A 178 4.24 -9.08 14.77
N ASN A 179 3.09 -8.73 15.35
CA ASN A 179 1.92 -8.28 14.61
C ASN A 179 1.91 -6.79 14.27
N GLN A 180 2.73 -5.99 14.92
CA GLN A 180 2.90 -4.57 14.58
C GLN A 180 3.67 -4.44 13.27
N ARG A 181 3.02 -3.94 12.20
CA ARG A 181 3.61 -3.84 10.88
C ARG A 181 3.52 -2.41 10.33
N MET A 182 4.51 -2.03 9.56
CA MET A 182 4.52 -0.75 8.85
C MET A 182 3.74 -0.87 7.54
N HIS A 183 2.49 -0.44 7.54
CA HIS A 183 1.65 -0.54 6.35
C HIS A 183 1.75 0.69 5.43
N ASN A 184 2.71 1.56 5.64
CA ASN A 184 2.99 2.75 4.84
C ASN A 184 3.52 2.39 3.44
N LYS A 185 3.15 3.18 2.43
CA LYS A 185 3.60 3.03 1.05
C LYS A 185 3.85 4.39 0.45
N LEU A 186 5.14 4.72 0.24
CA LEU A 186 5.51 5.97 -0.40
C LEU A 186 6.84 5.87 -1.17
N LEU A 187 6.97 6.72 -2.17
CA LEU A 187 8.17 6.99 -2.93
C LEU A 187 8.33 8.51 -3.04
N ILE A 188 9.44 9.06 -2.56
CA ILE A 188 9.74 10.48 -2.62
C ILE A 188 11.00 10.69 -3.46
N ALA A 189 10.93 11.59 -4.43
CA ALA A 189 12.05 11.95 -5.30
C ALA A 189 12.44 13.42 -5.10
N ASP A 190 13.73 13.67 -4.80
CA ASP A 190 14.35 14.98 -4.59
C ASP A 190 13.64 15.90 -3.56
N ASN A 191 12.81 15.30 -2.67
CA ASN A 191 11.96 16.05 -1.73
C ASN A 191 11.03 17.07 -2.46
N ARG A 192 10.65 16.77 -3.73
CA ARG A 192 9.81 17.59 -4.61
C ARG A 192 8.56 16.88 -5.08
N ALA A 193 8.67 15.60 -5.40
CA ALA A 193 7.57 14.78 -5.86
C ALA A 193 7.41 13.55 -4.95
N VAL A 194 6.16 13.11 -4.77
CA VAL A 194 5.83 11.92 -3.97
C VAL A 194 4.74 11.10 -4.65
N ILE A 195 4.84 9.78 -4.59
CA ILE A 195 3.73 8.86 -4.82
C ILE A 195 3.41 8.22 -3.48
N LEU A 196 2.15 8.27 -3.06
CA LEU A 196 1.65 7.60 -1.87
C LEU A 196 0.23 7.08 -2.10
N GLY A 197 -0.15 6.02 -1.40
CA GLY A 197 -1.48 5.40 -1.53
C GLY A 197 -1.54 3.97 -1.04
N GLY A 198 -2.29 3.12 -1.76
CA GLY A 198 -2.55 1.72 -1.39
C GLY A 198 -1.56 0.70 -1.93
N ARG A 199 -0.87 0.98 -3.06
CA ARG A 199 -0.08 -0.01 -3.79
C ARG A 199 1.24 -0.35 -3.11
N ASN A 200 1.47 -1.65 -2.89
CA ASN A 200 2.80 -2.20 -2.67
C ASN A 200 3.56 -2.34 -4.01
N ILE A 201 4.75 -2.94 -3.96
CA ILE A 201 5.53 -3.28 -5.15
C ILE A 201 5.37 -4.76 -5.44
N GLY A 202 4.66 -5.07 -6.52
CA GLY A 202 4.36 -6.44 -6.96
C GLY A 202 3.50 -6.45 -8.22
N ASN A 203 3.57 -7.54 -8.98
CA ASN A 203 2.89 -7.68 -10.26
C ASN A 203 1.36 -7.50 -10.16
N GLU A 204 0.75 -7.95 -9.07
CA GLU A 204 -0.68 -7.82 -8.81
C GLU A 204 -1.15 -6.36 -8.66
N TYR A 205 -0.24 -5.45 -8.25
CA TYR A 205 -0.52 -4.01 -8.11
C TYR A 205 -0.32 -3.22 -9.39
N PHE A 206 0.34 -3.83 -10.39
CA PHE A 206 0.68 -3.16 -11.65
C PHE A 206 0.05 -3.84 -12.89
N GLY A 207 -0.88 -4.77 -12.66
CA GLY A 207 -1.59 -5.46 -13.73
C GLY A 207 -0.74 -6.47 -14.50
N LEU A 208 0.33 -6.98 -13.90
CA LEU A 208 1.29 -7.91 -14.49
C LEU A 208 1.11 -9.35 -14.00
N SER A 209 0.16 -9.61 -13.08
CA SER A 209 -0.14 -10.94 -12.58
C SER A 209 -1.32 -11.57 -13.35
N PRO A 210 -1.16 -12.78 -13.93
CA PRO A 210 -2.27 -13.48 -14.56
C PRO A 210 -3.21 -14.17 -13.57
N GLU A 211 -2.81 -14.35 -12.32
CA GLU A 211 -3.63 -15.00 -11.29
C GLU A 211 -4.75 -14.08 -10.83
N PHE A 212 -4.39 -12.87 -10.42
CA PHE A 212 -5.32 -11.81 -10.04
C PHE A 212 -4.65 -10.44 -10.12
N GLY A 213 -5.44 -9.38 -10.21
CA GLY A 213 -4.97 -8.00 -10.19
C GLY A 213 -5.72 -7.16 -9.17
N PHE A 214 -5.04 -6.23 -8.51
CA PHE A 214 -5.68 -5.31 -7.61
C PHE A 214 -6.20 -4.06 -8.33
N ARG A 215 -7.47 -3.73 -8.07
CA ARG A 215 -8.01 -2.39 -8.29
C ARG A 215 -7.58 -1.52 -7.12
N ASP A 216 -6.53 -0.73 -7.31
CA ASP A 216 -5.95 0.11 -6.25
C ASP A 216 -5.77 1.56 -6.71
N LEU A 217 -5.43 2.45 -5.77
CA LEU A 217 -5.31 3.87 -6.01
C LEU A 217 -4.12 4.47 -5.27
N ASP A 218 -3.35 5.30 -5.98
CA ASP A 218 -2.36 6.20 -5.38
C ASP A 218 -2.59 7.63 -5.90
N THR A 219 -1.89 8.57 -5.30
CA THR A 219 -1.75 9.92 -5.83
C THR A 219 -0.27 10.28 -6.02
N LEU A 220 0.02 10.95 -7.14
CA LEU A 220 1.29 11.62 -7.35
C LEU A 220 1.12 13.08 -6.96
N GLY A 221 1.90 13.53 -5.97
CA GLY A 221 1.93 14.89 -5.50
C GLY A 221 3.24 15.60 -5.87
N LEU A 222 3.16 16.87 -6.30
CA LEU A 222 4.31 17.71 -6.64
C LEU A 222 4.26 19.00 -5.83
N GLY A 223 5.34 19.31 -5.11
CA GLY A 223 5.46 20.53 -4.30
C GLY A 223 5.49 20.25 -2.79
N PRO A 224 4.87 21.09 -1.94
CA PRO A 224 4.90 21.01 -0.47
C PRO A 224 4.53 19.64 0.12
N VAL A 225 3.62 18.91 -0.51
CA VAL A 225 3.20 17.56 -0.07
C VAL A 225 4.38 16.58 0.03
N ALA A 226 5.38 16.69 -0.86
CA ALA A 226 6.57 15.83 -0.81
C ALA A 226 7.39 16.09 0.47
N ARG A 227 7.47 17.35 0.90
CA ARG A 227 8.16 17.74 2.14
C ARG A 227 7.43 17.25 3.38
N GLN A 228 6.09 17.27 3.36
CA GLN A 228 5.26 16.69 4.43
C GLN A 228 5.48 15.16 4.51
N ALA A 229 5.51 14.48 3.37
CA ALA A 229 5.78 13.05 3.30
C ALA A 229 7.21 12.71 3.78
N SER A 230 8.21 13.55 3.45
CA SER A 230 9.58 13.39 3.93
C SER A 230 9.69 13.49 5.45
N ALA A 231 8.91 14.37 6.08
CA ALA A 231 8.87 14.46 7.55
C ALA A 231 8.28 13.19 8.19
N VAL A 232 7.31 12.54 7.54
CA VAL A 232 6.80 11.23 7.96
C VAL A 232 7.89 10.17 7.81
N PHE A 233 8.51 10.09 6.62
CA PHE A 233 9.58 9.14 6.36
C PHE A 233 10.74 9.27 7.37
N ASP A 234 11.16 10.50 7.69
CA ASP A 234 12.27 10.75 8.62
C ASP A 234 11.97 10.27 10.05
N ARG A 235 10.70 10.38 10.51
CA ARG A 235 10.29 9.81 11.80
C ARG A 235 10.47 8.29 11.82
N PHE A 236 10.00 7.59 10.78
CA PHE A 236 10.19 6.14 10.67
C PHE A 236 11.67 5.77 10.53
N TRP A 237 12.41 6.49 9.69
CA TRP A 237 13.83 6.25 9.47
C TRP A 237 14.66 6.33 10.76
N ASN A 238 14.31 7.24 11.66
CA ASN A 238 15.04 7.49 12.90
C ASN A 238 14.46 6.74 14.11
N SER A 239 13.37 5.98 13.95
CA SER A 239 12.78 5.23 15.05
C SER A 239 13.62 4.01 15.43
N GLU A 240 13.46 3.56 16.67
CA GLU A 240 14.11 2.35 17.19
C GLU A 240 13.56 1.06 16.56
N GLN A 241 12.39 1.14 15.93
CA GLN A 241 11.77 0.00 15.26
C GLN A 241 12.41 -0.34 13.91
N VAL A 242 13.33 0.48 13.37
CA VAL A 242 13.98 0.23 12.09
C VAL A 242 15.47 -0.11 12.27
N VAL A 243 15.88 -1.23 11.68
CA VAL A 243 17.23 -1.79 11.82
C VAL A 243 17.91 -1.85 10.46
N PRO A 244 19.19 -1.41 10.35
CA PRO A 244 19.93 -1.54 9.10
C PRO A 244 20.04 -3.00 8.64
N ALA A 245 19.77 -3.27 7.36
CA ALA A 245 19.80 -4.61 6.77
C ALA A 245 21.14 -5.34 7.02
N GLY A 246 22.27 -4.64 6.99
CA GLY A 246 23.57 -5.22 7.28
C GLY A 246 23.75 -5.72 8.73
N ARG A 247 22.81 -5.45 9.64
CA ARG A 247 22.80 -5.95 11.02
C ARG A 247 22.04 -7.27 11.18
N LEU A 248 21.35 -7.72 10.13
CA LEU A 248 20.61 -8.99 10.13
C LEU A 248 21.50 -10.23 9.94
N GLY A 249 22.81 -10.07 10.00
CA GLY A 249 23.78 -11.17 9.90
C GLY A 249 24.10 -11.62 8.47
N ILE A 250 23.50 -10.98 7.46
CA ILE A 250 23.80 -11.23 6.06
C ILE A 250 24.69 -10.10 5.55
N VAL A 251 25.89 -10.46 5.11
CA VAL A 251 26.86 -9.50 4.58
C VAL A 251 27.00 -9.74 3.08
N ALA A 252 26.75 -8.70 2.30
CA ALA A 252 27.03 -8.69 0.87
C ALA A 252 28.05 -7.60 0.53
N THR A 253 28.73 -7.78 -0.59
CA THR A 253 29.76 -6.86 -1.08
C THR A 253 29.30 -6.16 -2.36
N PRO A 254 29.92 -5.05 -2.77
CA PRO A 254 29.65 -4.45 -4.08
C PRO A 254 29.93 -5.40 -5.26
N ALA A 255 30.74 -6.45 -5.06
CA ALA A 255 30.94 -7.50 -6.08
C ALA A 255 29.69 -8.40 -6.20
N ASP A 256 29.10 -8.76 -5.05
CA ASP A 256 27.84 -9.55 -5.03
C ASP A 256 26.69 -8.78 -5.68
N LEU A 257 26.60 -7.46 -5.43
CA LEU A 257 25.64 -6.60 -6.10
C LEU A 257 25.81 -6.63 -7.63
N ARG A 258 27.04 -6.38 -8.12
CA ARG A 258 27.31 -6.44 -9.56
C ARG A 258 26.98 -7.81 -10.16
N GLN A 259 27.33 -8.88 -9.45
CA GLN A 259 27.04 -10.25 -9.91
C GLN A 259 25.53 -10.53 -9.95
N ALA A 260 24.77 -10.08 -8.97
CA ALA A 260 23.33 -10.25 -8.92
C ALA A 260 22.61 -9.51 -10.07
N PHE A 261 23.15 -8.37 -10.48
CA PHE A 261 22.59 -7.58 -11.59
C PHE A 261 23.12 -7.98 -12.98
N VAL A 262 24.07 -8.95 -13.07
CA VAL A 262 24.49 -9.50 -14.37
C VAL A 262 23.34 -10.20 -15.06
N GLY A 263 22.95 -9.70 -16.22
CA GLY A 263 21.89 -10.27 -17.07
C GLY A 263 20.46 -9.91 -16.65
N ILE A 264 20.26 -9.13 -15.59
CA ILE A 264 18.92 -8.66 -15.18
C ILE A 264 18.28 -7.86 -16.30
N ASP A 265 18.97 -6.90 -16.91
CA ASP A 265 18.40 -6.09 -18.00
C ASP A 265 17.94 -6.96 -19.17
N ALA A 266 18.77 -7.94 -19.58
CA ALA A 266 18.39 -8.87 -20.64
C ALA A 266 17.20 -9.77 -20.25
N ALA A 267 17.08 -10.15 -18.97
CA ALA A 267 15.95 -10.92 -18.48
C ALA A 267 14.67 -10.08 -18.44
N LEU A 268 14.75 -8.82 -18.03
CA LEU A 268 13.63 -7.88 -18.04
C LEU A 268 13.17 -7.54 -19.46
N GLU A 269 14.12 -7.29 -20.39
CA GLU A 269 13.82 -7.06 -21.81
C GLU A 269 13.15 -8.26 -22.48
N ALA A 270 13.48 -9.48 -22.03
CA ALA A 270 12.89 -10.72 -22.53
C ALA A 270 11.55 -11.06 -21.84
N ALA A 271 11.13 -10.32 -20.79
CA ALA A 271 9.91 -10.59 -20.05
C ALA A 271 8.67 -10.07 -20.80
N PRO A 272 7.77 -10.95 -21.33
CA PRO A 272 6.64 -10.51 -22.14
C PRO A 272 5.66 -9.59 -21.39
N ARG A 273 5.59 -9.71 -20.06
CA ARG A 273 4.71 -8.90 -19.22
C ARG A 273 5.15 -7.44 -19.15
N LEU A 274 6.44 -7.17 -19.40
CA LEU A 274 7.02 -5.83 -19.33
C LEU A 274 7.12 -5.13 -20.70
N GLU A 275 6.55 -5.68 -21.77
CA GLU A 275 6.68 -5.12 -23.13
C GLU A 275 6.24 -3.66 -23.28
N ARG A 276 5.41 -3.15 -22.35
CA ARG A 276 4.96 -1.76 -22.33
C ARG A 276 5.85 -0.82 -21.52
N PHE A 277 6.90 -1.34 -20.91
CA PHE A 277 7.82 -0.58 -20.05
C PHE A 277 9.23 -0.64 -20.59
N GLU A 278 9.86 0.53 -20.64
CA GLU A 278 11.28 0.61 -20.97
C GLU A 278 12.11 0.06 -19.80
N VAL A 279 13.03 -0.87 -20.07
CA VAL A 279 13.91 -1.43 -19.04
C VAL A 279 14.99 -0.44 -18.64
N ALA A 280 15.60 0.28 -19.61
CA ALA A 280 16.61 1.29 -19.34
C ALA A 280 16.02 2.63 -18.87
N PRO A 281 16.75 3.42 -18.03
CA PRO A 281 16.32 4.75 -17.60
C PRO A 281 16.00 5.68 -18.78
N GLN A 282 14.94 6.48 -18.65
CA GLN A 282 14.42 7.37 -19.68
C GLN A 282 14.52 8.85 -19.28
N ASP A 283 14.43 9.74 -20.27
CA ASP A 283 14.21 11.16 -20.04
C ASP A 283 12.70 11.46 -19.96
N TRP A 284 12.26 11.93 -18.82
CA TRP A 284 10.84 12.17 -18.51
C TRP A 284 10.43 13.64 -18.53
N ARG A 285 11.30 14.57 -19.03
CA ARG A 285 11.02 16.02 -18.97
C ARG A 285 9.71 16.40 -19.67
N ASP A 286 9.48 15.87 -20.86
CA ASP A 286 8.26 16.16 -21.61
C ASP A 286 7.02 15.60 -20.91
N ALA A 287 7.07 14.34 -20.46
CA ALA A 287 5.98 13.71 -19.72
C ALA A 287 5.68 14.43 -18.39
N LEU A 288 6.70 14.92 -17.69
CA LEU A 288 6.52 15.75 -16.48
C LEU A 288 5.89 17.10 -16.82
N GLY A 289 6.24 17.69 -17.97
CA GLY A 289 5.61 18.91 -18.48
C GLY A 289 4.12 18.72 -18.74
N ASP A 290 3.74 17.64 -19.40
CA ASP A 290 2.34 17.27 -19.67
C ASP A 290 1.58 16.96 -18.38
N LEU A 291 2.21 16.22 -17.45
CA LEU A 291 1.64 15.91 -16.12
C LEU A 291 1.23 17.20 -15.40
N VAL A 292 2.13 18.19 -15.37
CA VAL A 292 1.90 19.48 -14.70
C VAL A 292 0.65 20.17 -15.22
N GLN A 293 0.36 20.10 -16.54
CA GLN A 293 -0.83 20.71 -17.13
C GLN A 293 -2.15 20.05 -16.63
N GLY A 294 -2.11 18.75 -16.36
CA GLY A 294 -3.28 17.98 -15.89
C GLY A 294 -3.45 17.92 -14.37
N MET A 295 -2.50 18.41 -13.57
CA MET A 295 -2.58 18.31 -12.12
C MET A 295 -3.66 19.20 -11.51
N HIS A 296 -4.37 18.67 -10.52
CA HIS A 296 -5.27 19.44 -9.66
C HIS A 296 -4.48 20.14 -8.55
N ALA A 297 -4.78 21.42 -8.34
CA ALA A 297 -4.21 22.18 -7.22
C ALA A 297 -4.99 21.91 -5.92
N GLY A 298 -4.26 21.88 -4.79
CA GLY A 298 -4.88 21.76 -3.48
C GLY A 298 -3.88 21.97 -2.34
N SER A 299 -4.39 22.41 -1.19
CA SER A 299 -3.67 22.30 0.08
C SER A 299 -3.76 20.88 0.60
N SER A 300 -2.73 20.44 1.33
CA SER A 300 -2.68 19.04 1.78
C SER A 300 -2.13 18.90 3.19
N ARG A 301 -2.49 17.78 3.82
CA ARG A 301 -1.85 17.28 5.05
C ARG A 301 -1.54 15.80 4.87
N VAL A 302 -0.28 15.45 5.00
CA VAL A 302 0.12 14.03 5.10
C VAL A 302 -0.06 13.61 6.55
N LEU A 303 -0.87 12.59 6.76
CA LEU A 303 -1.21 12.00 8.05
C LEU A 303 -0.49 10.66 8.19
N SER A 304 -0.06 10.32 9.39
CA SER A 304 0.58 9.03 9.66
C SER A 304 0.49 8.71 11.14
N ASP A 305 0.36 7.44 11.47
CA ASP A 305 0.70 6.94 12.79
C ASP A 305 2.18 7.24 13.09
N VAL A 306 2.54 7.23 14.36
CA VAL A 306 3.88 7.56 14.82
C VAL A 306 4.55 6.28 15.33
N PRO A 307 5.75 5.92 14.87
CA PRO A 307 6.51 4.84 15.48
C PRO A 307 6.80 5.18 16.94
N GLY A 308 6.83 4.17 17.83
CA GLY A 308 7.11 4.36 19.26
C GLY A 308 8.44 5.09 19.48
N GLU A 309 8.47 5.96 20.49
CA GLU A 309 9.66 6.70 20.95
C GLU A 309 9.97 6.28 22.39
N ASP A 310 11.25 6.25 22.75
CA ASP A 310 11.77 6.06 24.13
C ASP A 310 11.09 4.95 24.95
N ASP A 311 11.57 3.73 24.86
CA ASP A 311 11.11 2.54 25.61
C ASP A 311 9.63 2.11 25.36
N GLU A 312 8.86 2.85 24.56
CA GLU A 312 7.56 2.42 24.07
C GLU A 312 7.75 1.65 22.76
N GLU A 313 7.75 0.31 22.84
CA GLU A 313 7.85 -0.57 21.67
C GLU A 313 6.61 -0.46 20.75
N GLU A 314 5.62 0.34 21.11
CA GLU A 314 4.33 0.39 20.43
C GLU A 314 4.20 1.59 19.48
N VAL A 315 3.59 1.35 18.32
CA VAL A 315 3.15 2.40 17.40
C VAL A 315 2.03 3.22 18.05
N VAL A 316 2.15 4.53 18.04
CA VAL A 316 1.06 5.42 18.47
C VAL A 316 0.04 5.55 17.34
N HIS A 317 -1.11 4.92 17.50
CA HIS A 317 -2.20 4.90 16.52
C HIS A 317 -3.03 6.18 16.57
N VAL A 318 -2.66 7.17 15.77
CA VAL A 318 -3.40 8.44 15.64
C VAL A 318 -4.33 8.48 14.43
N MET A 319 -4.07 7.65 13.41
CA MET A 319 -4.84 7.63 12.16
C MET A 319 -6.34 7.36 12.38
N PRO A 320 -6.78 6.43 13.26
CA PRO A 320 -8.20 6.20 13.49
C PRO A 320 -8.94 7.45 13.99
N ALA A 321 -8.33 8.20 14.90
CA ALA A 321 -8.90 9.47 15.40
C ALA A 321 -8.95 10.53 14.31
N LEU A 322 -7.86 10.68 13.52
CA LEU A 322 -7.80 11.63 12.41
C LEU A 322 -8.83 11.33 11.31
N ILE A 323 -9.05 10.06 10.98
CA ILE A 323 -10.10 9.66 10.02
C ILE A 323 -11.48 9.93 10.59
N ARG A 324 -11.72 9.65 11.87
CA ARG A 324 -12.99 9.98 12.52
C ARG A 324 -13.26 11.49 12.47
N ASP A 325 -12.30 12.31 12.88
CA ASP A 325 -12.42 13.78 12.87
C ASP A 325 -12.71 14.30 11.45
N LEU A 326 -12.11 13.67 10.42
CA LEU A 326 -12.35 14.01 9.02
C LEU A 326 -13.79 13.69 8.60
N LEU A 327 -14.30 12.55 9.00
CA LEU A 327 -15.67 12.09 8.69
C LEU A 327 -16.74 12.86 9.49
N GLU A 328 -16.44 13.26 10.74
CA GLU A 328 -17.35 14.06 11.57
C GLU A 328 -17.61 15.47 11.00
N GLN A 329 -16.68 15.97 10.16
CA GLN A 329 -16.82 17.25 9.48
C GLN A 329 -17.66 17.17 8.19
N ALA A 330 -18.16 15.99 7.81
CA ALA A 330 -19.02 15.84 6.65
C ALA A 330 -20.40 16.45 6.89
N GLU A 331 -20.88 17.23 5.92
CA GLU A 331 -22.16 17.94 6.02
C GLU A 331 -23.21 17.36 5.04
N ARG A 332 -22.78 16.75 3.94
CA ARG A 332 -23.69 16.31 2.85
C ARG A 332 -23.50 14.87 2.46
N ASP A 333 -22.28 14.51 2.04
CA ASP A 333 -22.02 13.19 1.48
C ASP A 333 -20.59 12.71 1.73
N VAL A 334 -20.46 11.41 1.93
CA VAL A 334 -19.20 10.69 2.04
C VAL A 334 -19.25 9.48 1.12
N THR A 335 -18.30 9.40 0.19
CA THR A 335 -18.13 8.23 -0.67
C THR A 335 -16.80 7.56 -0.35
N ILE A 336 -16.84 6.29 0.03
CA ILE A 336 -15.69 5.50 0.49
C ILE A 336 -15.45 4.35 -0.48
N THR A 337 -14.21 4.13 -0.88
CA THR A 337 -13.73 2.86 -1.44
C THR A 337 -12.70 2.29 -0.49
N ASN A 338 -12.95 1.08 0.04
CA ASN A 338 -12.04 0.47 1.00
C ASN A 338 -12.04 -1.05 0.86
N ALA A 339 -10.83 -1.62 0.78
CA ALA A 339 -10.63 -3.05 0.54
C ALA A 339 -11.21 -3.93 1.66
N TYR A 340 -10.97 -3.55 2.92
CA TYR A 340 -11.32 -4.34 4.09
C TYR A 340 -12.08 -3.48 5.08
N ILE A 341 -13.30 -3.90 5.40
CA ILE A 341 -14.18 -3.19 6.32
C ILE A 341 -14.71 -4.18 7.34
N VAL A 342 -14.33 -4.00 8.60
CA VAL A 342 -14.84 -4.79 9.74
C VAL A 342 -15.14 -3.82 10.87
N PRO A 343 -16.37 -3.26 10.92
CA PRO A 343 -16.76 -2.30 11.96
C PRO A 343 -16.94 -2.98 13.31
N ASP A 344 -17.17 -2.16 14.32
CA ASP A 344 -17.75 -2.55 15.59
C ASP A 344 -19.14 -1.91 15.77
N ALA A 345 -19.81 -2.26 16.87
CA ALA A 345 -21.14 -1.72 17.17
C ALA A 345 -21.15 -0.20 17.38
N ALA A 346 -20.03 0.38 17.84
CA ALA A 346 -19.90 1.83 18.02
C ALA A 346 -19.80 2.55 16.68
N ALA A 347 -19.08 1.99 15.71
CA ALA A 347 -18.99 2.52 14.34
C ALA A 347 -20.35 2.48 13.63
N ILE A 348 -21.12 1.41 13.76
CA ILE A 348 -22.48 1.31 13.20
C ILE A 348 -23.43 2.32 13.87
N ALA A 349 -23.38 2.47 15.19
CA ALA A 349 -24.21 3.43 15.91
C ALA A 349 -23.87 4.88 15.47
N TRP A 350 -22.59 5.17 15.29
CA TRP A 350 -22.11 6.44 14.77
C TRP A 350 -22.60 6.69 13.33
N LEU A 351 -22.48 5.72 12.43
CA LEU A 351 -23.00 5.83 11.06
C LEU A 351 -24.50 6.13 11.05
N ARG A 352 -25.27 5.45 11.89
CA ARG A 352 -26.73 5.69 12.02
C ARG A 352 -27.04 7.12 12.49
N ASP A 353 -26.22 7.68 13.39
CA ASP A 353 -26.34 9.08 13.81
C ASP A 353 -26.05 10.03 12.63
N GLN A 354 -24.97 9.79 11.88
CA GLN A 354 -24.59 10.63 10.73
C GLN A 354 -25.65 10.60 9.63
N THR A 355 -26.15 9.43 9.23
CA THR A 355 -27.21 9.29 8.24
C THR A 355 -28.52 9.88 8.74
N GLY A 356 -28.84 9.74 10.04
CA GLY A 356 -29.97 10.40 10.71
C GLY A 356 -29.91 11.93 10.69
N ARG A 357 -28.70 12.50 10.62
CA ARG A 357 -28.48 13.94 10.42
C ARG A 357 -28.57 14.38 8.96
N GLY A 358 -28.75 13.44 8.03
CA GLY A 358 -28.93 13.68 6.61
C GLY A 358 -27.65 13.59 5.79
N VAL A 359 -26.53 13.12 6.36
CA VAL A 359 -25.29 12.85 5.61
C VAL A 359 -25.45 11.53 4.85
N ARG A 360 -25.23 11.56 3.55
CA ARG A 360 -25.31 10.37 2.68
C ARG A 360 -23.99 9.62 2.72
N TYR A 361 -24.01 8.33 3.07
CA TYR A 361 -22.86 7.45 3.03
C TYR A 361 -22.98 6.41 1.92
N ARG A 362 -21.98 6.35 1.02
CA ARG A 362 -21.82 5.32 -0.01
C ARG A 362 -20.50 4.58 0.21
N ILE A 363 -20.54 3.26 0.24
CA ILE A 363 -19.35 2.43 0.51
C ILE A 363 -19.21 1.38 -0.60
N LEU A 364 -18.04 1.35 -1.24
CA LEU A 364 -17.61 0.29 -2.15
C LEU A 364 -16.55 -0.57 -1.46
N THR A 365 -16.78 -1.88 -1.39
CA THR A 365 -15.84 -2.85 -0.80
C THR A 365 -15.79 -4.15 -1.59
N ASN A 366 -14.99 -5.12 -1.13
CA ASN A 366 -14.92 -6.44 -1.75
C ASN A 366 -16.18 -7.27 -1.47
N SER A 367 -16.66 -7.99 -2.49
CA SER A 367 -17.50 -9.17 -2.29
C SER A 367 -16.64 -10.36 -1.87
N LEU A 368 -17.25 -11.47 -1.40
CA LEU A 368 -16.50 -12.71 -1.23
C LEU A 368 -15.82 -13.15 -2.54
N ALA A 369 -16.47 -12.92 -3.70
CA ALA A 369 -15.95 -13.30 -4.99
C ALA A 369 -14.70 -12.52 -5.42
N SER A 370 -14.56 -11.25 -5.04
CA SER A 370 -13.40 -10.41 -5.35
C SER A 370 -12.32 -10.41 -4.27
N HIS A 371 -12.60 -11.01 -3.11
CA HIS A 371 -11.72 -10.94 -1.95
C HIS A 371 -10.45 -11.79 -2.14
N ASP A 372 -9.29 -11.20 -1.83
CA ASP A 372 -7.98 -11.85 -1.75
C ASP A 372 -7.74 -12.49 -0.37
N VAL A 373 -8.33 -11.93 0.72
CA VAL A 373 -8.28 -12.43 2.10
C VAL A 373 -9.68 -12.85 2.57
N PRO A 374 -10.14 -14.08 2.29
CA PRO A 374 -11.50 -14.54 2.63
C PRO A 374 -11.86 -14.40 4.11
N ALA A 375 -10.88 -14.44 5.01
CA ALA A 375 -11.09 -14.28 6.44
C ALA A 375 -11.65 -12.91 6.81
N VAL A 376 -11.25 -11.84 6.13
CA VAL A 376 -11.83 -10.49 6.34
C VAL A 376 -13.29 -10.48 5.92
N ASN A 377 -13.64 -11.09 4.78
CA ASN A 377 -15.04 -11.21 4.36
C ASN A 377 -15.89 -11.98 5.38
N ALA A 378 -15.33 -13.03 5.98
CA ALA A 378 -16.02 -13.83 6.99
C ALA A 378 -16.49 -12.98 8.19
N HIS A 379 -15.72 -11.96 8.58
CA HIS A 379 -16.09 -11.01 9.62
C HIS A 379 -16.96 -9.85 9.13
N TYR A 380 -16.68 -9.32 7.92
CA TYR A 380 -17.46 -8.24 7.31
C TYR A 380 -18.92 -8.64 7.06
N LYS A 381 -19.17 -9.85 6.55
CA LYS A 381 -20.52 -10.28 6.14
C LYS A 381 -21.56 -10.21 7.27
N ALA A 382 -21.14 -10.30 8.53
CA ALA A 382 -22.02 -10.21 9.69
C ALA A 382 -22.58 -8.79 9.93
N TRP A 383 -22.03 -7.79 9.27
CA TRP A 383 -22.38 -6.38 9.44
C TRP A 383 -23.15 -5.77 8.28
N ARG A 384 -23.43 -6.54 7.20
CA ARG A 384 -24.16 -6.03 6.03
C ARG A 384 -25.52 -5.44 6.40
N ASP A 385 -26.31 -6.19 7.16
CA ASP A 385 -27.63 -5.76 7.61
C ASP A 385 -27.56 -4.49 8.46
N ASP A 386 -26.55 -4.39 9.30
CA ASP A 386 -26.33 -3.24 10.18
C ASP A 386 -25.96 -1.99 9.37
N PHE A 387 -25.09 -2.10 8.34
CA PHE A 387 -24.78 -1.01 7.42
C PHE A 387 -26.03 -0.51 6.69
N LEU A 388 -26.79 -1.44 6.10
CA LEU A 388 -28.01 -1.11 5.34
C LEU A 388 -29.08 -0.50 6.26
N SER A 389 -29.27 -1.08 7.47
CA SER A 389 -30.20 -0.53 8.46
C SER A 389 -29.75 0.81 9.05
N ALA A 390 -28.46 1.12 8.99
CA ALA A 390 -27.92 2.44 9.34
C ALA A 390 -28.09 3.47 8.20
N GLY A 391 -28.65 3.09 7.05
CA GLY A 391 -28.91 3.98 5.91
C GLY A 391 -27.70 4.17 4.98
N VAL A 392 -26.71 3.29 5.04
CA VAL A 392 -25.54 3.27 4.15
C VAL A 392 -25.93 2.62 2.81
N GLU A 393 -25.54 3.24 1.70
CA GLU A 393 -25.60 2.62 0.38
C GLU A 393 -24.35 1.78 0.17
N LEU A 394 -24.51 0.45 0.11
CA LEU A 394 -23.43 -0.51 0.10
C LEU A 394 -23.28 -1.15 -1.29
N TYR A 395 -22.03 -1.21 -1.76
CA TYR A 395 -21.65 -1.81 -3.03
C TYR A 395 -20.52 -2.81 -2.83
N GLU A 396 -20.60 -3.95 -3.53
CA GLU A 396 -19.57 -4.99 -3.49
C GLU A 396 -19.05 -5.29 -4.89
N THR A 397 -17.72 -5.24 -5.07
CA THR A 397 -17.07 -5.39 -6.38
C THR A 397 -17.25 -6.78 -6.98
N LYS A 398 -17.34 -6.84 -8.31
CA LYS A 398 -17.35 -8.09 -9.09
C LYS A 398 -15.92 -8.57 -9.36
N PRO A 399 -15.67 -9.90 -9.35
CA PRO A 399 -14.34 -10.45 -9.66
C PRO A 399 -13.95 -10.26 -11.14
N HIS A 400 -14.93 -10.10 -12.03
CA HIS A 400 -14.77 -9.86 -13.47
C HIS A 400 -15.48 -8.55 -13.84
N ALA A 401 -15.02 -7.46 -13.24
CA ALA A 401 -15.56 -6.12 -13.47
C ALA A 401 -15.19 -5.63 -14.88
N ALA A 402 -16.11 -4.91 -15.54
CA ALA A 402 -15.86 -4.31 -16.85
C ALA A 402 -14.71 -3.27 -16.82
N VAL A 403 -14.42 -2.73 -15.65
CA VAL A 403 -13.30 -1.80 -15.42
C VAL A 403 -11.93 -2.50 -15.44
N GLN A 404 -11.88 -3.85 -15.31
CA GLN A 404 -10.62 -4.60 -15.24
C GLN A 404 -9.67 -4.30 -16.42
N PRO A 405 -10.05 -4.43 -17.70
CA PRO A 405 -9.17 -4.16 -18.82
C PRO A 405 -8.79 -2.68 -18.99
N LEU A 406 -9.46 -1.77 -18.29
CA LEU A 406 -9.25 -0.33 -18.40
C LEU A 406 -8.20 0.19 -17.40
N VAL A 407 -8.22 -0.33 -16.18
CA VAL A 407 -7.39 0.22 -15.09
C VAL A 407 -6.66 -0.84 -14.24
N VAL A 408 -7.02 -2.14 -14.36
CA VAL A 408 -6.38 -3.20 -13.59
C VAL A 408 -5.33 -3.93 -14.41
N ASP A 409 -5.71 -4.42 -15.59
CA ASP A 409 -4.81 -5.18 -16.45
C ASP A 409 -3.81 -4.28 -17.18
N THR A 410 -2.57 -4.75 -17.29
CA THR A 410 -1.55 -4.15 -18.16
C THR A 410 -1.29 -5.12 -19.30
N PRO A 411 -1.73 -4.83 -20.54
CA PRO A 411 -1.51 -5.73 -21.66
C PRO A 411 -0.03 -6.07 -21.86
N PRO A 412 0.30 -7.32 -22.23
CA PRO A 412 -0.61 -8.39 -22.70
C PRO A 412 -1.25 -9.22 -21.58
N VAL A 413 -1.07 -8.89 -20.31
CA VAL A 413 -1.57 -9.65 -19.17
C VAL A 413 -3.07 -9.37 -18.97
N VAL A 414 -3.81 -10.45 -18.69
CA VAL A 414 -5.21 -10.42 -18.26
C VAL A 414 -5.31 -11.23 -16.96
N ALA A 415 -5.71 -10.59 -15.90
CA ALA A 415 -5.85 -11.22 -14.60
C ALA A 415 -7.07 -12.16 -14.55
N GLY A 416 -6.93 -13.27 -13.82
CA GLY A 416 -8.00 -14.25 -13.63
C GLY A 416 -9.19 -13.70 -12.84
N PHE A 417 -8.97 -12.71 -11.96
CA PHE A 417 -10.01 -11.94 -11.29
C PHE A 417 -9.45 -10.60 -10.77
N THR A 418 -10.35 -9.69 -10.41
CA THR A 418 -10.00 -8.39 -9.80
C THR A 418 -10.39 -8.39 -8.33
N GLY A 419 -9.46 -7.99 -7.46
CA GLY A 419 -9.70 -7.66 -6.06
C GLY A 419 -9.61 -6.15 -5.82
N LEU A 420 -10.50 -5.60 -4.99
CA LEU A 420 -10.38 -4.21 -4.56
C LEU A 420 -9.31 -4.09 -3.48
N HIS A 421 -8.37 -3.13 -3.68
CA HIS A 421 -7.36 -2.83 -2.67
C HIS A 421 -7.25 -1.33 -2.35
N SER A 422 -8.05 -0.46 -2.97
CA SER A 422 -8.09 0.99 -2.73
C SER A 422 -8.51 1.32 -1.30
N LYS A 423 -7.96 2.42 -0.75
CA LYS A 423 -8.35 3.03 0.52
C LYS A 423 -8.45 4.54 0.31
N ALA A 424 -9.61 4.99 -0.11
CA ALA A 424 -9.84 6.39 -0.43
C ALA A 424 -11.25 6.86 -0.06
N MET A 425 -11.39 8.16 0.15
CA MET A 425 -12.66 8.79 0.50
C MET A 425 -12.80 10.13 -0.21
N VAL A 426 -14.02 10.46 -0.60
CA VAL A 426 -14.42 11.80 -1.05
C VAL A 426 -15.47 12.32 -0.06
N ILE A 427 -15.25 13.52 0.46
CA ILE A 427 -16.10 14.15 1.47
C ILE A 427 -16.60 15.48 0.91
N ASP A 428 -17.92 15.65 0.87
CA ASP A 428 -18.63 16.84 0.43
C ASP A 428 -18.25 17.35 -0.98
N GLY A 429 -17.66 16.46 -1.83
CA GLY A 429 -17.18 16.81 -3.16
C GLY A 429 -16.02 17.80 -3.17
N ALA A 430 -15.33 18.00 -2.05
CA ALA A 430 -14.26 19.01 -1.90
C ALA A 430 -12.98 18.46 -1.29
N ARG A 431 -13.09 17.51 -0.38
CA ARG A 431 -11.96 16.87 0.31
C ARG A 431 -11.75 15.44 -0.16
N VAL A 432 -10.50 15.06 -0.31
CA VAL A 432 -10.08 13.72 -0.68
C VAL A 432 -9.15 13.17 0.40
N PHE A 433 -9.36 11.92 0.79
CA PHE A 433 -8.36 11.12 1.50
C PHE A 433 -7.91 9.97 0.60
N ILE A 434 -6.60 9.75 0.50
CA ILE A 434 -5.99 8.60 -0.16
C ILE A 434 -4.87 8.09 0.74
N GLY A 435 -4.85 6.77 1.06
CA GLY A 435 -3.85 6.23 1.96
C GLY A 435 -3.76 4.72 1.99
N SER A 436 -3.18 4.21 3.06
CA SER A 436 -2.95 2.78 3.28
C SER A 436 -3.97 2.14 4.23
N MET A 437 -4.73 2.95 4.99
CA MET A 437 -5.54 2.48 6.11
C MET A 437 -6.81 1.76 5.67
N ASN A 438 -6.93 0.49 6.02
CA ASN A 438 -8.20 -0.23 5.97
C ASN A 438 -9.11 0.16 7.15
N LEU A 439 -10.41 -0.09 6.99
CA LEU A 439 -11.40 0.10 8.05
C LEU A 439 -11.62 -1.22 8.82
N ASP A 440 -10.55 -1.76 9.36
CA ASP A 440 -10.52 -3.04 10.09
C ASP A 440 -9.72 -2.97 11.39
N PRO A 441 -9.91 -3.92 12.32
CA PRO A 441 -9.23 -3.91 13.62
C PRO A 441 -7.71 -3.94 13.54
N ARG A 442 -7.12 -4.57 12.50
CA ARG A 442 -5.68 -4.64 12.32
C ARG A 442 -5.09 -3.26 11.99
N SER A 443 -5.71 -2.52 11.07
CA SER A 443 -5.30 -1.15 10.73
C SER A 443 -5.53 -0.17 11.88
N TRP A 444 -6.50 -0.44 12.75
CA TRP A 444 -6.78 0.47 13.89
C TRP A 444 -5.89 0.25 15.10
N ARG A 445 -5.25 -0.91 15.26
CA ARG A 445 -4.60 -1.30 16.52
C ARG A 445 -3.20 -1.88 16.38
N LEU A 446 -2.81 -2.34 15.20
CA LEU A 446 -1.58 -3.10 15.00
C LEU A 446 -0.66 -2.48 13.96
N ASN A 447 -1.18 -2.11 12.80
CA ASN A 447 -0.37 -1.55 11.75
C ASN A 447 -0.14 -0.05 11.95
N SER A 448 1.03 0.45 11.58
CA SER A 448 1.14 1.87 11.31
C SER A 448 0.61 2.16 9.91
N GLU A 449 -0.21 3.20 9.81
CA GLU A 449 -0.88 3.61 8.59
C GLU A 449 -0.51 5.05 8.21
N MET A 450 -0.74 5.41 6.94
CA MET A 450 -0.54 6.77 6.46
C MET A 450 -1.54 7.12 5.37
N GLY A 451 -1.66 8.41 5.08
CA GLY A 451 -2.42 8.93 3.97
C GLY A 451 -2.26 10.42 3.78
N VAL A 452 -2.88 10.95 2.75
CA VAL A 452 -2.94 12.39 2.47
C VAL A 452 -4.40 12.84 2.41
N VAL A 453 -4.70 13.91 3.11
CA VAL A 453 -5.93 14.69 2.92
C VAL A 453 -5.61 15.85 1.99
N VAL A 454 -6.42 16.03 0.94
CA VAL A 454 -6.27 17.11 -0.03
C VAL A 454 -7.57 17.89 -0.12
N GLU A 455 -7.50 19.20 0.09
CA GLU A 455 -8.60 20.12 -0.17
C GLU A 455 -8.53 20.55 -1.65
N SER A 456 -9.30 19.89 -2.50
CA SER A 456 -9.30 20.13 -3.95
C SER A 456 -10.59 19.63 -4.59
N PRO A 457 -11.54 20.52 -4.93
CA PRO A 457 -12.78 20.13 -5.60
C PRO A 457 -12.54 19.43 -6.95
N GLY A 458 -11.50 19.80 -7.69
CA GLY A 458 -11.17 19.15 -8.96
C GLY A 458 -10.69 17.71 -8.77
N LEU A 459 -9.79 17.46 -7.81
CA LEU A 459 -9.34 16.11 -7.46
C LEU A 459 -10.48 15.28 -6.89
N ALA A 460 -11.34 15.88 -6.06
CA ALA A 460 -12.51 15.23 -5.49
C ALA A 460 -13.50 14.80 -6.57
N ALA A 461 -13.75 15.65 -7.56
CA ALA A 461 -14.63 15.32 -8.70
C ALA A 461 -14.08 14.16 -9.55
N GLU A 462 -12.77 14.15 -9.82
CA GLU A 462 -12.12 13.05 -10.56
C GLU A 462 -12.18 11.74 -9.77
N LEU A 463 -11.81 11.74 -8.48
CA LEU A 463 -11.87 10.55 -7.64
C LEU A 463 -13.30 10.03 -7.49
N LEU A 464 -14.26 10.92 -7.28
CA LEU A 464 -15.67 10.55 -7.17
C LEU A 464 -16.17 9.87 -8.45
N ALA A 465 -15.85 10.42 -9.63
CA ALA A 465 -16.21 9.81 -10.91
C ALA A 465 -15.59 8.42 -11.07
N ASN A 466 -14.36 8.21 -10.62
CA ASN A 466 -13.70 6.90 -10.63
C ASN A 466 -14.39 5.89 -9.71
N ILE A 467 -14.77 6.31 -8.49
CA ILE A 467 -15.49 5.42 -7.55
C ILE A 467 -16.91 5.13 -8.08
N GLU A 468 -17.61 6.12 -8.61
CA GLU A 468 -18.95 5.93 -9.19
C GLU A 468 -18.93 5.01 -10.43
N ARG A 469 -17.89 5.12 -11.28
CA ARG A 469 -17.66 4.15 -12.36
C ARG A 469 -17.53 2.73 -11.81
N ASP A 470 -16.75 2.56 -10.73
CA ASP A 470 -16.52 1.26 -10.13
C ASP A 470 -17.77 0.70 -9.39
N MET A 471 -18.74 1.57 -9.05
CA MET A 471 -20.04 1.20 -8.50
C MET A 471 -21.11 0.85 -9.57
N LEU A 472 -20.84 1.08 -10.87
CA LEU A 472 -21.80 0.73 -11.92
C LEU A 472 -22.13 -0.76 -11.93
N PRO A 473 -23.34 -1.15 -12.40
CA PRO A 473 -23.80 -2.55 -12.37
C PRO A 473 -22.85 -3.55 -13.03
N GLU A 474 -22.10 -3.16 -14.06
CA GLU A 474 -21.12 -3.99 -14.72
C GLU A 474 -19.84 -4.23 -13.88
N ASN A 475 -19.63 -3.44 -12.81
CA ASN A 475 -18.44 -3.48 -11.97
C ASN A 475 -18.71 -3.95 -10.53
N ALA A 476 -19.93 -3.70 -10.02
CA ALA A 476 -20.30 -4.02 -8.65
C ALA A 476 -21.77 -4.49 -8.55
N TRP A 477 -22.08 -5.12 -7.44
CA TRP A 477 -23.46 -5.33 -6.99
C TRP A 477 -23.79 -4.27 -5.95
N GLN A 478 -24.98 -3.67 -6.07
CA GLN A 478 -25.57 -2.95 -4.95
C GLN A 478 -26.16 -3.97 -3.97
N VAL A 479 -25.81 -3.83 -2.70
CA VAL A 479 -26.34 -4.68 -1.62
C VAL A 479 -27.56 -4.01 -1.02
N VAL A 480 -28.67 -4.71 -0.93
CA VAL A 480 -29.95 -4.19 -0.43
C VAL A 480 -30.64 -5.20 0.50
N LEU A 481 -31.62 -4.74 1.29
CA LEU A 481 -32.54 -5.61 2.02
C LEU A 481 -33.82 -5.74 1.22
N ASP A 482 -34.38 -6.96 1.16
CA ASP A 482 -35.74 -7.16 0.63
C ASP A 482 -36.82 -6.87 1.69
N GLU A 483 -38.10 -7.13 1.34
CA GLU A 483 -39.23 -6.88 2.23
C GLU A 483 -39.24 -7.75 3.48
N ASP A 484 -38.56 -8.92 3.45
CA ASP A 484 -38.42 -9.85 4.55
C ASP A 484 -37.17 -9.55 5.41
N GLY A 485 -36.33 -8.62 4.96
CA GLY A 485 -35.06 -8.23 5.62
C GLY A 485 -33.88 -9.09 5.20
N ASP A 486 -33.99 -9.90 4.16
CA ASP A 486 -32.90 -10.70 3.62
C ASP A 486 -31.99 -9.86 2.72
N VAL A 487 -30.66 -10.13 2.79
CA VAL A 487 -29.65 -9.42 1.97
C VAL A 487 -29.67 -9.93 0.54
N LEU A 488 -29.82 -9.01 -0.41
CA LEU A 488 -29.74 -9.25 -1.85
C LEU A 488 -28.58 -8.48 -2.47
N TRP A 489 -28.04 -9.04 -3.56
CA TRP A 489 -27.04 -8.39 -4.44
C TRP A 489 -27.70 -8.12 -5.79
N VAL A 490 -27.85 -6.84 -6.12
CA VAL A 490 -28.56 -6.37 -7.31
C VAL A 490 -27.59 -5.72 -8.30
N SER A 491 -27.68 -6.11 -9.56
CA SER A 491 -26.87 -5.52 -10.63
C SER A 491 -27.64 -5.54 -11.94
N GLY A 492 -28.26 -4.39 -12.32
CA GLY A 492 -29.21 -4.33 -13.42
C GLY A 492 -30.40 -5.27 -13.18
N ASP A 493 -30.60 -6.22 -14.08
CA ASP A 493 -31.68 -7.22 -13.98
C ASP A 493 -31.25 -8.46 -13.15
N GLU A 494 -29.99 -8.56 -12.77
CA GLU A 494 -29.46 -9.68 -11.96
C GLU A 494 -29.77 -9.46 -10.48
N VAL A 495 -30.40 -10.46 -9.84
CA VAL A 495 -30.63 -10.47 -8.39
C VAL A 495 -30.11 -11.79 -7.81
N LEU A 496 -29.19 -11.71 -6.87
CA LEU A 496 -28.64 -12.86 -6.18
C LEU A 496 -29.11 -12.89 -4.73
N HIS A 497 -29.68 -14.03 -4.31
CA HIS A 497 -30.14 -14.29 -2.95
C HIS A 497 -29.07 -14.94 -2.04
N ARG A 498 -27.85 -15.04 -2.52
CA ARG A 498 -26.69 -15.59 -1.76
C ARG A 498 -25.45 -14.80 -2.15
N GLN A 499 -24.58 -14.59 -1.17
CA GLN A 499 -23.35 -13.83 -1.43
C GLN A 499 -22.58 -14.38 -2.63
N PRO A 500 -22.11 -13.50 -3.54
CA PRO A 500 -21.32 -13.88 -4.69
C PRO A 500 -20.04 -14.60 -4.28
N ALA A 501 -19.66 -15.67 -5.00
CA ALA A 501 -18.43 -16.40 -4.77
C ALA A 501 -17.90 -16.95 -6.09
N ARG A 502 -16.58 -17.02 -6.29
CA ARG A 502 -15.97 -17.58 -7.51
C ARG A 502 -16.28 -19.08 -7.66
N HIS A 503 -16.35 -19.82 -6.55
CA HIS A 503 -16.66 -21.25 -6.54
C HIS A 503 -17.28 -21.68 -5.21
N PHE A 504 -17.91 -22.86 -5.20
CA PHE A 504 -18.61 -23.38 -4.00
C PHE A 504 -17.72 -23.46 -2.75
N TRP A 505 -16.47 -23.92 -2.90
CA TRP A 505 -15.56 -24.10 -1.79
C TRP A 505 -15.17 -22.80 -1.09
N GLN A 506 -15.16 -21.67 -1.80
CA GLN A 506 -14.93 -20.36 -1.18
C GLN A 506 -16.01 -20.03 -0.13
N ARG A 507 -17.28 -20.41 -0.38
CA ARG A 507 -18.36 -20.25 0.62
C ARG A 507 -18.18 -21.16 1.83
N VAL A 508 -17.65 -22.37 1.62
CA VAL A 508 -17.36 -23.31 2.72
C VAL A 508 -16.21 -22.78 3.58
N GLU A 509 -15.14 -22.34 2.95
CA GLU A 509 -13.99 -21.73 3.61
C GLU A 509 -14.40 -20.50 4.44
N ASP A 510 -15.21 -19.62 3.88
CA ASP A 510 -15.74 -18.41 4.52
C ASP A 510 -16.53 -18.70 5.82
N VAL A 511 -17.21 -19.85 5.89
CA VAL A 511 -17.88 -20.28 7.12
C VAL A 511 -16.87 -20.72 8.20
N PHE A 512 -15.82 -21.46 7.82
CA PHE A 512 -14.80 -21.91 8.77
C PHE A 512 -13.94 -20.75 9.28
N LEU A 513 -13.65 -19.76 8.42
CA LEU A 513 -12.83 -18.61 8.78
C LEU A 513 -13.50 -17.67 9.81
N MET A 514 -14.84 -17.71 9.94
CA MET A 514 -15.56 -17.03 11.03
C MET A 514 -15.14 -17.49 12.43
N LEU A 515 -14.55 -18.68 12.55
CA LEU A 515 -14.11 -19.22 13.86
C LEU A 515 -12.76 -18.65 14.30
N LEU A 516 -12.06 -17.96 13.41
CA LEU A 516 -10.77 -17.33 13.72
C LEU A 516 -10.98 -15.98 14.42
N PRO A 517 -10.09 -15.60 15.35
CA PRO A 517 -10.18 -14.29 16.00
C PRO A 517 -10.04 -13.16 14.97
N LYS A 518 -10.95 -12.17 15.04
CA LYS A 518 -10.96 -11.00 14.11
C LYS A 518 -9.74 -10.08 14.27
N GLU A 519 -9.02 -10.18 15.37
CA GLU A 519 -7.84 -9.41 15.70
C GLU A 519 -6.59 -9.86 14.91
N ILE A 520 -6.68 -11.00 14.20
CA ILE A 520 -5.57 -11.55 13.41
C ILE A 520 -5.54 -10.94 12.00
N TYR A 521 -6.66 -10.39 11.53
CA TYR A 521 -6.86 -9.90 10.15
C TYR A 521 -7.04 -8.40 10.07
#